data_f368527a2eb997667c4225a6ac3e0ba6
#
_entry.id   f368527a2eb997667c4225a6ac3e0ba6
#
_cell.length_a   1.000
_cell.length_b   1.000
_cell.length_c   1.000
_cell.angle_alpha   90.00
_cell.angle_beta   90.00
_cell.angle_gamma   90.00
#
_symmetry.space_group_name_H-M   'P 1'
#
loop_
_entity.id
_entity.type
_entity.pdbx_description
1 polymer ?
#
loop_
_entity_poly.entity_id
_entity_poly.type
_entity_poly.pdbx_seq_one_letter_code
_entity_poly.pdbx_strand_id
1 'polypeptide(L)'
;MVRQQLLRLLKTILLLPVILVAWHTLVRIIRRFYKFPIPQFLANLIDNPLRRRIQPPDATAIRHGIEPGMTVLDVGPGNGRYSIASVRRIGPAGCLHAIDIEPKMIERVQARAAAEGVTNIQPRVASAYELPYPAAFFDAIYMITVTGEIPDPVRAMREFRRVLKPSGTLAVSEILVDPDYPRSSTVTRWAAAAGLHPVKQIGSFFYYTLVFGPDSRQRPVRDEGQ
;
A
#
# COMPACT_ATOMS: atom_id res chain seq x y z
N MET A 1 4.82 -36.19 34.79
CA MET A 1 5.58 -35.51 33.71
C MET A 1 4.67 -34.95 32.63
N VAL A 2 3.80 -35.69 32.00
CA VAL A 2 2.95 -35.27 30.85
C VAL A 2 2.06 -34.05 31.21
N ARG A 3 1.39 -34.04 32.38
CA ARG A 3 0.52 -32.93 32.81
C ARG A 3 1.26 -31.58 32.97
N GLN A 4 2.49 -31.61 33.45
CA GLN A 4 3.33 -30.40 33.58
C GLN A 4 3.82 -29.88 32.23
N GLN A 5 4.14 -30.76 31.31
CA GLN A 5 4.50 -30.39 29.93
C GLN A 5 3.30 -29.77 29.19
N LEU A 6 2.12 -30.36 29.34
CA LEU A 6 0.88 -29.84 28.76
C LEU A 6 0.53 -28.46 29.32
N LEU A 7 0.66 -28.23 30.63
CA LEU A 7 0.45 -26.93 31.26
C LEU A 7 1.47 -25.86 30.80
N ARG A 8 2.71 -26.25 30.58
CA ARG A 8 3.73 -25.35 30.02
C ARG A 8 3.41 -24.98 28.57
N LEU A 9 3.03 -25.95 27.76
CA LEU A 9 2.63 -25.75 26.37
C LEU A 9 1.41 -24.80 26.27
N LEU A 10 0.38 -25.05 27.11
CA LEU A 10 -0.80 -24.17 27.17
C LEU A 10 -0.45 -22.75 27.61
N LYS A 11 0.42 -22.58 28.61
CA LYS A 11 0.89 -21.26 29.03
C LYS A 11 1.66 -20.54 27.92
N THR A 12 2.51 -21.26 27.18
CA THR A 12 3.25 -20.68 26.05
C THR A 12 2.31 -20.26 24.91
N ILE A 13 1.30 -21.09 24.59
CA ILE A 13 0.29 -20.79 23.56
C ILE A 13 -0.55 -19.56 23.95
N LEU A 14 -0.89 -19.40 25.25
CA LEU A 14 -1.65 -18.25 25.74
C LEU A 14 -0.80 -16.97 25.87
N LEU A 15 0.49 -17.10 26.19
CA LEU A 15 1.39 -15.94 26.38
C LEU A 15 1.90 -15.38 25.05
N LEU A 16 2.10 -16.21 24.04
CA LEU A 16 2.65 -15.79 22.75
C LEU A 16 1.82 -14.67 22.07
N PRO A 17 0.48 -14.78 21.97
CA PRO A 17 -0.34 -13.70 21.42
C PRO A 17 -0.25 -12.41 22.25
N VAL A 18 -0.18 -12.51 23.58
CA VAL A 18 -0.06 -11.34 24.46
C VAL A 18 1.27 -10.64 24.26
N ILE A 19 2.36 -11.39 24.16
CA ILE A 19 3.70 -10.85 23.87
C ILE A 19 3.72 -10.19 22.49
N LEU A 20 3.13 -10.83 21.46
CA LEU A 20 3.04 -10.28 20.13
C LEU A 20 2.23 -8.97 20.10
N VAL A 21 1.10 -8.93 20.79
CA VAL A 21 0.28 -7.70 20.90
C VAL A 21 1.04 -6.60 21.65
N ALA A 22 1.70 -6.93 22.76
CA ALA A 22 2.50 -5.98 23.52
C ALA A 22 3.67 -5.42 22.69
N TRP A 23 4.39 -6.30 22.00
CA TRP A 23 5.46 -5.93 21.06
C TRP A 23 4.95 -5.02 19.95
N HIS A 24 3.87 -5.42 19.28
CA HIS A 24 3.25 -4.63 18.21
C HIS A 24 2.81 -3.24 18.72
N THR A 25 2.22 -3.18 19.93
CA THR A 25 1.81 -1.92 20.55
C THR A 25 3.02 -1.04 20.87
N LEU A 26 4.09 -1.62 21.42
CA LEU A 26 5.33 -0.91 21.72
C LEU A 26 5.95 -0.32 20.44
N VAL A 27 6.06 -1.14 19.38
CA VAL A 27 6.59 -0.67 18.09
C VAL A 27 5.73 0.46 17.53
N ARG A 28 4.39 0.37 17.61
CA ARG A 28 3.48 1.45 17.22
C ARG A 28 3.72 2.75 17.99
N ILE A 29 3.93 2.65 19.30
CA ILE A 29 4.21 3.83 20.14
C ILE A 29 5.54 4.47 19.71
N ILE A 30 6.59 3.66 19.55
CA ILE A 30 7.91 4.16 19.12
C ILE A 30 7.80 4.84 17.75
N ARG A 31 7.15 4.21 16.77
CA ARG A 31 6.99 4.73 15.41
C ARG A 31 6.08 5.96 15.32
N ARG A 32 5.27 6.22 16.33
CA ARG A 32 4.50 7.47 16.42
C ARG A 32 5.40 8.70 16.65
N PHE A 33 6.55 8.51 17.32
CA PHE A 33 7.50 9.57 17.63
C PHE A 33 8.72 9.57 16.70
N TYR A 34 9.10 8.40 16.20
CA TYR A 34 10.27 8.19 15.36
C TYR A 34 9.86 7.42 14.11
N LYS A 35 9.52 8.15 13.04
CA LYS A 35 9.25 7.55 11.72
C LYS A 35 10.59 7.28 11.03
N PHE A 36 10.92 6.01 10.85
CA PHE A 36 12.08 5.55 10.10
C PHE A 36 11.64 4.44 9.12
N PRO A 37 12.28 4.33 7.94
CA PRO A 37 11.97 3.26 7.00
C PRO A 37 12.12 1.88 7.65
N ILE A 38 11.26 0.95 7.30
CA ILE A 38 11.36 -0.42 7.81
C ILE A 38 12.69 -1.03 7.35
N PRO A 39 13.52 -1.58 8.28
CA PRO A 39 14.76 -2.23 7.90
C PRO A 39 14.54 -3.31 6.85
N GLN A 40 15.37 -3.34 5.82
CA GLN A 40 15.20 -4.18 4.62
C GLN A 40 15.06 -5.68 4.91
N PHE A 41 15.69 -6.19 5.97
CA PHE A 41 15.57 -7.60 6.37
C PHE A 41 14.15 -7.94 6.88
N LEU A 42 13.42 -6.95 7.43
CA LEU A 42 12.03 -7.10 7.85
C LEU A 42 11.05 -7.00 6.67
N ALA A 43 11.42 -6.35 5.57
CA ALA A 43 10.56 -6.26 4.39
C ALA A 43 10.22 -7.65 3.81
N ASN A 44 11.14 -8.60 3.88
CA ASN A 44 10.90 -9.99 3.46
C ASN A 44 9.96 -10.74 4.43
N LEU A 45 9.96 -10.38 5.71
CA LEU A 45 9.07 -10.95 6.71
C LEU A 45 7.63 -10.44 6.56
N ILE A 46 7.48 -9.20 6.08
CA ILE A 46 6.18 -8.59 5.81
C ILE A 46 5.52 -9.24 4.57
N ASP A 47 6.30 -9.69 3.57
CA ASP A 47 5.79 -10.40 2.40
C ASP A 47 5.67 -11.91 2.64
N ASN A 48 4.86 -12.29 3.62
CA ASN A 48 4.64 -13.68 4.01
C ASN A 48 3.42 -14.32 3.29
N PRO A 49 3.29 -15.67 3.28
CA PRO A 49 2.17 -16.35 2.63
C PRO A 49 0.79 -15.97 3.17
N LEU A 50 0.69 -15.59 4.45
CA LEU A 50 -0.58 -15.16 5.06
C LEU A 50 -1.03 -13.82 4.46
N ARG A 51 -0.12 -12.85 4.31
CA ARG A 51 -0.43 -11.58 3.64
C ARG A 51 -0.95 -11.81 2.22
N ARG A 52 -0.36 -12.76 1.47
CA ARG A 52 -0.80 -13.09 0.10
C ARG A 52 -2.22 -13.66 0.04
N ARG A 53 -2.70 -14.30 1.11
CA ARG A 53 -4.10 -14.76 1.21
C ARG A 53 -5.04 -13.61 1.51
N ILE A 54 -4.63 -12.64 2.32
CA ILE A 54 -5.46 -11.49 2.72
C ILE A 54 -5.47 -10.44 1.60
N GLN A 55 -4.30 -10.20 0.99
CA GLN A 55 -4.08 -9.23 -0.09
C GLN A 55 -3.46 -9.93 -1.32
N PRO A 56 -4.21 -10.78 -2.05
CA PRO A 56 -3.70 -11.38 -3.29
C PRO A 56 -3.34 -10.28 -4.28
N PRO A 57 -2.12 -10.27 -4.89
CA PRO A 57 -1.66 -9.17 -5.73
C PRO A 57 -2.61 -8.85 -6.89
N ASP A 58 -3.08 -9.87 -7.62
CA ASP A 58 -3.98 -9.67 -8.77
C ASP A 58 -5.34 -9.11 -8.34
N ALA A 59 -5.94 -9.64 -7.25
CA ALA A 59 -7.18 -9.11 -6.70
C ALA A 59 -7.00 -7.68 -6.16
N THR A 60 -5.82 -7.35 -5.63
CA THR A 60 -5.50 -6.01 -5.15
C THR A 60 -5.42 -5.01 -6.32
N ALA A 61 -4.81 -5.39 -7.44
CA ALA A 61 -4.79 -4.57 -8.65
C ALA A 61 -6.21 -4.26 -9.16
N ILE A 62 -7.12 -5.26 -9.13
CA ILE A 62 -8.54 -5.06 -9.47
C ILE A 62 -9.22 -4.09 -8.49
N ARG A 63 -9.00 -4.25 -7.18
CA ARG A 63 -9.58 -3.36 -6.15
C ARG A 63 -9.10 -1.91 -6.29
N HIS A 64 -7.87 -1.71 -6.79
CA HIS A 64 -7.30 -0.39 -7.08
C HIS A 64 -7.87 0.23 -8.36
N GLY A 65 -8.72 -0.47 -9.11
CA GLY A 65 -9.29 0.03 -10.35
C GLY A 65 -8.30 0.08 -11.51
N ILE A 66 -7.24 -0.74 -11.47
CA ILE A 66 -6.26 -0.81 -12.54
C ILE A 66 -6.87 -1.53 -13.75
N GLU A 67 -6.84 -0.89 -14.91
CA GLU A 67 -7.41 -1.38 -16.16
C GLU A 67 -6.34 -1.47 -17.27
N PRO A 68 -6.57 -2.27 -18.33
CA PRO A 68 -5.67 -2.35 -19.45
C PRO A 68 -5.41 -0.99 -20.11
N GLY A 69 -4.15 -0.75 -20.51
CA GLY A 69 -3.72 0.47 -21.20
C GLY A 69 -3.46 1.69 -20.30
N MET A 70 -3.70 1.60 -18.99
CA MET A 70 -3.49 2.71 -18.06
C MET A 70 -2.02 3.06 -17.88
N THR A 71 -1.77 4.34 -17.58
CA THR A 71 -0.52 4.84 -16.98
C THR A 71 -0.68 4.93 -15.48
N VAL A 72 0.05 4.11 -14.73
CA VAL A 72 -0.15 3.88 -13.29
C VAL A 72 1.09 4.25 -12.50
N LEU A 73 0.93 4.82 -11.30
CA LEU A 73 2.00 5.06 -10.33
C LEU A 73 1.84 4.14 -9.11
N ASP A 74 2.90 3.38 -8.82
CA ASP A 74 3.10 2.61 -7.59
C ASP A 74 4.00 3.40 -6.65
N VAL A 75 3.49 3.82 -5.50
CA VAL A 75 4.25 4.58 -4.50
C VAL A 75 4.65 3.65 -3.36
N GLY A 76 5.96 3.47 -3.15
CA GLY A 76 6.50 2.51 -2.18
C GLY A 76 6.30 1.05 -2.63
N PRO A 77 6.84 0.64 -3.79
CA PRO A 77 6.61 -0.67 -4.39
C PRO A 77 7.19 -1.84 -3.58
N GLY A 78 8.04 -1.56 -2.59
CA GLY A 78 8.71 -2.56 -1.77
C GLY A 78 9.55 -3.53 -2.64
N ASN A 79 9.19 -4.82 -2.63
CA ASN A 79 9.88 -5.83 -3.44
C ASN A 79 9.31 -5.99 -4.86
N GLY A 80 8.40 -5.12 -5.29
CA GLY A 80 7.84 -5.09 -6.64
C GLY A 80 6.77 -6.15 -6.93
N ARG A 81 6.32 -6.93 -5.95
CA ARG A 81 5.31 -7.98 -6.17
C ARG A 81 3.98 -7.44 -6.70
N TYR A 82 3.47 -6.38 -6.08
CA TYR A 82 2.22 -5.75 -6.51
C TYR A 82 2.42 -4.97 -7.80
N SER A 83 3.61 -4.40 -8.01
CA SER A 83 3.99 -3.76 -9.27
C SER A 83 3.86 -4.73 -10.45
N ILE A 84 4.40 -5.96 -10.33
CA ILE A 84 4.31 -6.98 -11.38
C ILE A 84 2.86 -7.40 -11.66
N ALA A 85 2.04 -7.62 -10.62
CA ALA A 85 0.62 -7.93 -10.80
C ALA A 85 -0.11 -6.79 -11.53
N SER A 86 0.18 -5.55 -11.16
CA SER A 86 -0.37 -4.34 -11.81
C SER A 86 0.05 -4.25 -13.27
N VAL A 87 1.33 -4.47 -13.58
CA VAL A 87 1.85 -4.44 -14.96
C VAL A 87 1.20 -5.52 -15.83
N ARG A 88 1.03 -6.73 -15.31
CA ARG A 88 0.32 -7.80 -16.04
C ARG A 88 -1.11 -7.40 -16.39
N ARG A 89 -1.80 -6.72 -15.46
CA ARG A 89 -3.17 -6.25 -15.68
C ARG A 89 -3.24 -5.07 -16.64
N ILE A 90 -2.31 -4.14 -16.55
CA ILE A 90 -2.18 -2.99 -17.49
C ILE A 90 -1.95 -3.49 -18.91
N GLY A 91 -1.20 -4.58 -19.07
CA GLY A 91 -0.84 -5.13 -20.38
C GLY A 91 0.15 -4.25 -21.16
N PRO A 92 0.48 -4.64 -22.40
CA PRO A 92 1.56 -4.01 -23.16
C PRO A 92 1.27 -2.59 -23.66
N ALA A 93 -0.01 -2.19 -23.68
CA ALA A 93 -0.42 -0.83 -24.12
C ALA A 93 -0.31 0.23 -23.02
N GLY A 94 -0.09 -0.17 -21.76
CA GLY A 94 0.05 0.74 -20.62
C GLY A 94 1.46 0.73 -20.05
N CYS A 95 1.66 1.55 -19.00
CA CYS A 95 2.95 1.68 -18.33
C CYS A 95 2.78 1.83 -16.82
N LEU A 96 3.61 1.17 -16.04
CA LEU A 96 3.70 1.36 -14.60
C LEU A 96 4.97 2.15 -14.27
N HIS A 97 4.80 3.25 -13.54
CA HIS A 97 5.89 3.96 -12.88
C HIS A 97 5.93 3.52 -11.42
N ALA A 98 7.11 3.19 -10.89
CA ALA A 98 7.28 2.81 -9.50
C ALA A 98 8.28 3.74 -8.83
N ILE A 99 7.90 4.36 -7.71
CA ILE A 99 8.77 5.29 -6.99
C ILE A 99 8.99 4.86 -5.55
N ASP A 100 10.22 5.04 -5.09
CA ASP A 100 10.61 4.90 -3.69
C ASP A 100 11.71 5.91 -3.37
N ILE A 101 11.82 6.36 -2.12
CA ILE A 101 12.94 7.18 -1.66
C ILE A 101 14.20 6.34 -1.42
N GLU A 102 14.04 5.04 -1.23
CA GLU A 102 15.12 4.11 -0.95
C GLU A 102 15.63 3.47 -2.26
N PRO A 103 16.87 3.77 -2.71
CA PRO A 103 17.42 3.23 -3.98
C PRO A 103 17.38 1.71 -4.07
N LYS A 104 17.63 1.03 -2.96
CA LYS A 104 17.62 -0.45 -2.92
C LYS A 104 16.24 -1.06 -3.18
N MET A 105 15.13 -0.35 -2.89
CA MET A 105 13.80 -0.82 -3.25
C MET A 105 13.61 -0.73 -4.77
N ILE A 106 14.11 0.33 -5.38
CA ILE A 106 14.08 0.47 -6.84
C ILE A 106 14.91 -0.62 -7.53
N GLU A 107 16.11 -0.92 -7.02
CA GLU A 107 16.93 -2.05 -7.53
C GLU A 107 16.18 -3.40 -7.44
N ARG A 108 15.46 -3.65 -6.36
CA ARG A 108 14.64 -4.87 -6.20
C ARG A 108 13.50 -4.95 -7.21
N VAL A 109 12.84 -3.84 -7.46
CA VAL A 109 11.77 -3.77 -8.49
C VAL A 109 12.37 -4.05 -9.86
N GLN A 110 13.52 -3.47 -10.20
CA GLN A 110 14.23 -3.70 -11.47
C GLN A 110 14.62 -5.17 -11.62
N ALA A 111 15.24 -5.76 -10.59
CA ALA A 111 15.64 -7.16 -10.60
C ALA A 111 14.43 -8.10 -10.78
N ARG A 112 13.32 -7.81 -10.10
CA ARG A 112 12.10 -8.59 -10.26
C ARG A 112 11.49 -8.44 -11.66
N ALA A 113 11.41 -7.23 -12.19
CA ALA A 113 10.91 -6.97 -13.54
C ALA A 113 11.72 -7.73 -14.59
N ALA A 114 13.05 -7.71 -14.48
CA ALA A 114 13.95 -8.46 -15.35
C ALA A 114 13.72 -9.98 -15.24
N ALA A 115 13.62 -10.51 -14.02
CA ALA A 115 13.38 -11.94 -13.77
C ALA A 115 12.04 -12.44 -14.33
N GLU A 116 11.03 -11.55 -14.40
CA GLU A 116 9.68 -11.87 -14.89
C GLU A 116 9.45 -11.42 -16.35
N GLY A 117 10.50 -10.91 -17.04
CA GLY A 117 10.44 -10.48 -18.44
C GLY A 117 9.52 -9.28 -18.68
N VAL A 118 9.32 -8.45 -17.65
CA VAL A 118 8.45 -7.26 -17.71
C VAL A 118 9.24 -6.06 -18.20
N THR A 119 8.76 -5.37 -19.25
CA THR A 119 9.45 -4.25 -19.90
C THR A 119 8.72 -2.90 -19.77
N ASN A 120 7.41 -2.92 -19.49
CA ASN A 120 6.57 -1.72 -19.37
C ASN A 120 6.45 -1.22 -17.91
N ILE A 121 7.57 -1.28 -17.18
CA ILE A 121 7.73 -0.73 -15.83
C ILE A 121 8.90 0.25 -15.81
N GLN A 122 8.74 1.39 -15.13
CA GLN A 122 9.74 2.46 -15.01
C GLN A 122 10.01 2.76 -13.53
N PRO A 123 10.90 2.01 -12.87
CA PRO A 123 11.28 2.26 -11.49
C PRO A 123 12.20 3.47 -11.38
N ARG A 124 11.96 4.35 -10.39
CA ARG A 124 12.74 5.58 -10.18
C ARG A 124 12.83 5.92 -8.69
N VAL A 125 14.00 6.37 -8.25
CA VAL A 125 14.15 7.00 -6.94
C VAL A 125 13.52 8.39 -6.99
N ALA A 126 12.48 8.61 -6.19
CA ALA A 126 11.78 9.90 -6.11
C ALA A 126 11.05 10.06 -4.77
N SER A 127 10.83 11.31 -4.38
CA SER A 127 10.03 11.66 -3.22
C SER A 127 8.54 11.77 -3.60
N ALA A 128 7.66 11.29 -2.71
CA ALA A 128 6.21 11.48 -2.83
C ALA A 128 5.77 12.96 -2.72
N TYR A 129 6.67 13.85 -2.28
CA TYR A 129 6.40 15.28 -2.11
C TYR A 129 6.69 16.12 -3.33
N GLU A 130 7.44 15.58 -4.29
CA GLU A 130 7.86 16.26 -5.52
C GLU A 130 8.05 15.22 -6.62
N LEU A 131 6.96 14.94 -7.33
CA LEU A 131 6.95 13.92 -8.35
C LEU A 131 7.46 14.48 -9.68
N PRO A 132 8.42 13.81 -10.33
CA PRO A 132 9.01 14.27 -11.59
C PRO A 132 8.09 13.98 -12.79
N TYR A 133 6.80 14.31 -12.66
CA TYR A 133 5.77 14.10 -13.67
C TYR A 133 4.92 15.35 -13.85
N PRO A 134 4.40 15.61 -15.06
CA PRO A 134 3.50 16.73 -15.32
C PRO A 134 2.16 16.54 -14.58
N ALA A 135 1.38 17.60 -14.49
CA ALA A 135 -0.01 17.51 -14.00
C ALA A 135 -0.84 16.63 -14.95
N ALA A 136 -1.85 15.96 -14.40
CA ALA A 136 -2.80 15.11 -15.13
C ALA A 136 -2.13 14.01 -15.97
N PHE A 137 -1.12 13.34 -15.44
CA PHE A 137 -0.34 12.32 -16.12
C PHE A 137 -0.86 10.89 -15.88
N PHE A 138 -1.25 10.55 -14.63
CA PHE A 138 -1.62 9.20 -14.25
C PHE A 138 -3.12 8.96 -14.30
N ASP A 139 -3.50 7.76 -14.79
CA ASP A 139 -4.87 7.24 -14.72
C ASP A 139 -5.17 6.70 -13.31
N ALA A 140 -4.18 6.07 -12.67
CA ALA A 140 -4.28 5.58 -11.31
C ALA A 140 -2.96 5.73 -10.56
N ILE A 141 -3.09 6.01 -9.26
CA ILE A 141 -1.97 5.97 -8.29
C ILE A 141 -2.38 5.01 -7.18
N TYR A 142 -1.45 4.19 -6.69
CA TYR A 142 -1.74 3.37 -5.53
C TYR A 142 -0.59 3.29 -4.53
N MET A 143 -0.97 3.03 -3.29
CA MET A 143 -0.08 2.75 -2.16
C MET A 143 -0.58 1.52 -1.40
N ILE A 144 0.35 0.66 -0.98
CA ILE A 144 0.03 -0.54 -0.20
C ILE A 144 0.91 -0.58 1.04
N THR A 145 0.33 -0.28 2.22
CA THR A 145 1.03 -0.20 3.52
C THR A 145 2.21 0.78 3.52
N VAL A 146 2.00 1.95 2.94
CA VAL A 146 2.99 3.02 2.82
C VAL A 146 2.53 4.32 3.48
N THR A 147 1.20 4.56 3.52
CA THR A 147 0.63 5.85 3.93
C THR A 147 1.04 6.24 5.36
N GLY A 148 1.15 5.25 6.26
CA GLY A 148 1.58 5.47 7.65
C GLY A 148 3.05 5.86 7.79
N GLU A 149 3.90 5.50 6.83
CA GLU A 149 5.33 5.81 6.82
C GLU A 149 5.61 7.23 6.32
N ILE A 150 4.68 7.84 5.57
CA ILE A 150 4.83 9.19 5.02
C ILE A 150 4.67 10.23 6.16
N PRO A 151 5.70 11.06 6.47
CA PRO A 151 5.62 12.04 7.55
C PRO A 151 4.50 13.08 7.38
N ASP A 152 4.31 13.61 6.18
CA ASP A 152 3.22 14.53 5.82
C ASP A 152 2.34 13.94 4.70
N PRO A 153 1.36 13.08 5.06
CA PRO A 153 0.50 12.43 4.07
C PRO A 153 -0.35 13.42 3.27
N VAL A 154 -0.74 14.55 3.87
CA VAL A 154 -1.57 15.55 3.19
C VAL A 154 -0.79 16.24 2.08
N ARG A 155 0.48 16.58 2.33
CA ARG A 155 1.37 17.15 1.30
C ARG A 155 1.60 16.16 0.16
N ALA A 156 1.88 14.89 0.46
CA ALA A 156 2.04 13.85 -0.56
C ALA A 156 0.75 13.67 -1.39
N MET A 157 -0.42 13.60 -0.73
CA MET A 157 -1.70 13.45 -1.42
C MET A 157 -2.07 14.67 -2.29
N ARG A 158 -1.64 15.89 -1.94
CA ARG A 158 -1.78 17.06 -2.82
C ARG A 158 -0.94 16.89 -4.09
N GLU A 159 0.27 16.36 -3.95
CA GLU A 159 1.13 16.08 -5.09
C GLU A 159 0.57 14.95 -5.96
N PHE A 160 0.02 13.89 -5.35
CA PHE A 160 -0.70 12.85 -6.10
C PHE A 160 -1.90 13.42 -6.86
N ARG A 161 -2.69 14.30 -6.22
CA ARG A 161 -3.81 14.97 -6.89
C ARG A 161 -3.34 15.80 -8.08
N ARG A 162 -2.19 16.48 -8.00
CA ARG A 162 -1.63 17.27 -9.11
C ARG A 162 -1.35 16.42 -10.33
N VAL A 163 -0.73 15.25 -10.14
CA VAL A 163 -0.33 14.37 -11.24
C VAL A 163 -1.42 13.40 -11.68
N LEU A 164 -2.52 13.26 -10.93
CA LEU A 164 -3.70 12.50 -11.36
C LEU A 164 -4.47 13.24 -12.46
N LYS A 165 -4.92 12.48 -13.46
CA LYS A 165 -5.91 12.97 -14.45
C LYS A 165 -7.22 13.34 -13.73
N PRO A 166 -8.05 14.20 -14.31
CA PRO A 166 -9.36 14.56 -13.71
C PRO A 166 -10.26 13.35 -13.42
N SER A 167 -10.19 12.31 -14.25
CA SER A 167 -10.90 11.03 -14.08
C SER A 167 -10.07 9.98 -13.35
N GLY A 168 -8.84 10.29 -12.95
CA GLY A 168 -7.92 9.35 -12.32
C GLY A 168 -8.28 9.04 -10.87
N THR A 169 -7.69 7.97 -10.31
CA THR A 169 -7.96 7.52 -8.96
C THR A 169 -6.69 7.33 -8.13
N LEU A 170 -6.79 7.62 -6.81
CA LEU A 170 -5.81 7.25 -5.80
C LEU A 170 -6.36 6.12 -4.96
N ALA A 171 -5.69 4.97 -4.96
CA ALA A 171 -6.04 3.82 -4.12
C ALA A 171 -5.05 3.65 -2.96
N VAL A 172 -5.56 3.43 -1.76
CA VAL A 172 -4.78 3.20 -0.53
C VAL A 172 -5.24 1.90 0.10
N SER A 173 -4.34 0.92 0.21
CA SER A 173 -4.60 -0.35 0.89
C SER A 173 -3.74 -0.48 2.14
N GLU A 174 -4.38 -0.77 3.27
CA GLU A 174 -3.72 -0.91 4.57
C GLU A 174 -4.17 -2.18 5.28
N ILE A 175 -3.31 -2.73 6.12
CA ILE A 175 -3.58 -3.93 6.91
C ILE A 175 -3.15 -3.73 8.36
N LEU A 176 -3.99 -4.17 9.32
CA LEU A 176 -3.81 -3.89 10.76
C LEU A 176 -2.52 -4.44 11.36
N VAL A 177 -1.97 -5.51 10.79
CA VAL A 177 -0.69 -6.07 11.25
C VAL A 177 0.51 -5.18 10.96
N ASP A 178 0.34 -4.17 10.10
CA ASP A 178 1.36 -3.15 9.88
C ASP A 178 1.45 -2.24 11.11
N PRO A 179 2.66 -2.01 11.69
CA PRO A 179 2.83 -1.12 12.83
C PRO A 179 2.40 0.32 12.56
N ASP A 180 2.49 0.78 11.32
CA ASP A 180 2.12 2.13 10.91
C ASP A 180 0.68 2.26 10.39
N TYR A 181 -0.11 1.19 10.51
CA TYR A 181 -1.49 1.17 10.04
C TYR A 181 -2.31 2.39 10.50
N PRO A 182 -2.72 3.30 9.59
CA PRO A 182 -3.67 4.35 9.88
C PRO A 182 -5.11 3.80 9.81
N ARG A 183 -6.01 4.30 10.64
CA ARG A 183 -7.44 3.99 10.49
C ARG A 183 -7.97 4.58 9.19
N SER A 184 -8.93 3.90 8.55
CA SER A 184 -9.55 4.36 7.30
C SER A 184 -10.08 5.80 7.40
N SER A 185 -10.72 6.15 8.53
CA SER A 185 -11.19 7.52 8.80
C SER A 185 -10.07 8.56 8.83
N THR A 186 -8.87 8.17 9.25
CA THR A 186 -7.69 9.05 9.25
C THR A 186 -7.21 9.30 7.82
N VAL A 187 -7.09 8.24 7.00
CA VAL A 187 -6.70 8.36 5.60
C VAL A 187 -7.73 9.17 4.81
N THR A 188 -9.03 8.94 5.03
CA THR A 188 -10.11 9.72 4.40
C THR A 188 -10.00 11.21 4.75
N ARG A 189 -9.67 11.54 6.00
CA ARG A 189 -9.47 12.95 6.41
C ARG A 189 -8.25 13.58 5.75
N TRP A 190 -7.14 12.85 5.59
CA TRP A 190 -5.96 13.32 4.88
C TRP A 190 -6.24 13.55 3.39
N ALA A 191 -6.95 12.62 2.75
CA ALA A 191 -7.36 12.74 1.36
C ALA A 191 -8.28 13.96 1.15
N ALA A 192 -9.27 14.15 2.02
CA ALA A 192 -10.17 15.31 1.97
C ALA A 192 -9.40 16.63 2.13
N ALA A 193 -8.41 16.72 3.04
CA ALA A 193 -7.56 17.89 3.22
C ALA A 193 -6.66 18.18 2.01
N ALA A 194 -6.42 17.16 1.17
CA ALA A 194 -5.71 17.28 -0.10
C ALA A 194 -6.65 17.56 -1.30
N GLY A 195 -7.98 17.66 -1.08
CA GLY A 195 -8.98 17.87 -2.13
C GLY A 195 -9.29 16.62 -2.95
N LEU A 196 -9.13 15.45 -2.34
CA LEU A 196 -9.51 14.15 -2.91
C LEU A 196 -10.81 13.68 -2.24
N HIS A 197 -11.72 13.12 -3.02
CA HIS A 197 -13.06 12.71 -2.58
C HIS A 197 -13.18 11.18 -2.60
N PRO A 198 -13.85 10.56 -1.61
CA PRO A 198 -14.01 9.12 -1.56
C PRO A 198 -14.89 8.62 -2.71
N VAL A 199 -14.40 7.62 -3.43
CA VAL A 199 -15.10 6.94 -4.54
C VAL A 199 -15.59 5.57 -4.09
N LYS A 200 -14.71 4.80 -3.40
CA LYS A 200 -15.01 3.43 -2.98
C LYS A 200 -14.24 3.08 -1.70
N GLN A 201 -14.87 2.25 -0.87
CA GLN A 201 -14.22 1.58 0.26
C GLN A 201 -14.54 0.09 0.19
N ILE A 202 -13.51 -0.75 0.32
CA ILE A 202 -13.60 -2.21 0.32
C ILE A 202 -12.90 -2.72 1.57
N GLY A 203 -13.44 -3.77 2.19
CA GLY A 203 -12.84 -4.42 3.34
C GLY A 203 -13.34 -3.89 4.68
N SER A 204 -12.58 -4.16 5.74
CA SER A 204 -12.99 -3.95 7.13
C SER A 204 -11.92 -3.19 7.93
N PHE A 205 -12.12 -3.13 9.25
CA PHE A 205 -11.13 -2.58 10.17
C PHE A 205 -9.75 -3.28 10.10
N PHE A 206 -9.72 -4.59 9.82
CA PHE A 206 -8.46 -5.35 9.78
C PHE A 206 -7.67 -5.16 8.48
N TYR A 207 -8.38 -4.89 7.41
CA TYR A 207 -7.85 -4.69 6.08
C TYR A 207 -8.83 -3.86 5.26
N TYR A 208 -8.36 -2.80 4.63
CA TYR A 208 -9.19 -1.98 3.75
C TYR A 208 -8.43 -1.52 2.51
N THR A 209 -9.20 -1.23 1.47
CA THR A 209 -8.81 -0.43 0.31
C THR A 209 -9.74 0.77 0.23
N LEU A 210 -9.18 1.96 0.21
CA LEU A 210 -9.89 3.20 -0.05
C LEU A 210 -9.51 3.70 -1.44
N VAL A 211 -10.50 4.10 -2.23
CA VAL A 211 -10.29 4.72 -3.54
C VAL A 211 -10.83 6.14 -3.50
N PHE A 212 -10.03 7.08 -3.97
CA PHE A 212 -10.35 8.51 -4.01
C PHE A 212 -10.21 9.03 -5.44
N GLY A 213 -10.97 10.07 -5.78
CA GLY A 213 -10.84 10.80 -7.05
C GLY A 213 -10.72 12.30 -6.81
N PRO A 214 -10.13 13.06 -7.76
CA PRO A 214 -10.04 14.51 -7.69
C PRO A 214 -11.36 15.23 -7.97
N ASP A 215 -12.33 14.55 -8.61
CA ASP A 215 -13.64 15.11 -8.91
C ASP A 215 -14.69 14.64 -7.89
N SER A 216 -15.35 15.58 -7.22
CA SER A 216 -16.45 15.31 -6.28
C SER A 216 -17.69 14.68 -6.92
N ARG A 217 -17.82 14.74 -8.25
CA ARG A 217 -18.92 14.11 -9.02
C ARG A 217 -18.76 12.60 -9.20
N GLN A 218 -17.58 12.05 -8.94
CA GLN A 218 -17.37 10.60 -8.84
C GLN A 218 -18.09 10.11 -7.57
N ARG A 219 -19.37 9.69 -7.71
CA ARG A 219 -20.17 9.21 -6.58
C ARG A 219 -19.54 7.94 -5.97
N PRO A 220 -19.49 7.84 -4.63
CA PRO A 220 -19.06 6.61 -3.98
C PRO A 220 -19.97 5.46 -4.40
N VAL A 221 -19.41 4.43 -5.03
CA VAL A 221 -20.07 3.15 -5.23
C VAL A 221 -20.14 2.50 -3.84
N ARG A 222 -21.33 2.46 -3.23
CA ARG A 222 -21.55 1.63 -2.04
C ARG A 222 -21.42 0.18 -2.50
N ASP A 223 -20.48 -0.55 -1.93
CA ASP A 223 -20.46 -2.00 -2.02
C ASP A 223 -21.74 -2.49 -1.31
N GLU A 224 -22.77 -2.83 -2.08
CA GLU A 224 -23.89 -3.61 -1.57
C GLU A 224 -23.30 -4.98 -1.27
N GLY A 225 -23.13 -5.25 0.03
CA GLY A 225 -22.42 -6.41 0.54
C GLY A 225 -23.00 -7.74 0.04
N GLN A 226 -22.14 -8.63 -0.31
CA GLN A 226 -22.31 -10.08 -0.18
C GLN A 226 -21.09 -10.65 0.53
#